data_9b1e7cdb66578b07e191764db5eef148
#
_entry.id   9b1e7cdb66578b07e191764db5eef148
#
_cell.length_a   1.000
_cell.length_b   1.000
_cell.length_c   1.000
_cell.angle_alpha   90.00
_cell.angle_beta   90.00
_cell.angle_gamma   90.00
#
_symmetry.space_group_name_H-M   'P 1'
#
loop_
_entity.id
_entity.type
_entity.pdbx_description
1 polymer ?
#
loop_
_entity_poly.entity_id
_entity_poly.type
_entity_poly.pdbx_seq_one_letter_code
_entity_poly.pdbx_strand_id
1 'polypeptide(L)' 'MRMVDIIEKKRDGGKLTKEEIEFFVNGYVRGDIPDYQASALLMAIYFRN' A
#
# COMPACT_ATOMS: atom_id res chain seq x y z
N MET A 1 7.73 7.13 -6.09
CA MET A 1 6.61 6.26 -5.68
C MET A 1 6.12 6.70 -4.32
N ARG A 2 4.83 6.89 -4.18
CA ARG A 2 4.25 7.36 -2.92
C ARG A 2 3.18 6.38 -2.44
N MET A 3 3.04 6.24 -1.11
CA MET A 3 2.02 5.35 -0.55
C MET A 3 0.62 5.72 -0.98
N VAL A 4 0.32 7.02 -1.07
CA VAL A 4 -1.01 7.46 -1.52
C VAL A 4 -1.34 6.90 -2.89
N ASP A 5 -0.38 6.90 -3.80
CA ASP A 5 -0.60 6.38 -5.16
C ASP A 5 -0.88 4.88 -5.14
N ILE A 6 -0.18 4.14 -4.29
CA ILE A 6 -0.37 2.70 -4.16
C ILE A 6 -1.74 2.40 -3.58
N ILE A 7 -2.12 3.14 -2.54
CA ILE A 7 -3.43 2.96 -1.89
C ILE A 7 -4.56 3.21 -2.88
N GLU A 8 -4.48 4.33 -3.63
CA GLU A 8 -5.50 4.68 -4.60
C GLU A 8 -5.58 3.66 -5.72
N LYS A 9 -4.43 3.17 -6.19
CA LYS A 9 -4.41 2.15 -7.23
C LYS A 9 -5.15 0.89 -6.79
N LYS A 10 -4.89 0.43 -5.57
CA LYS A 10 -5.54 -0.77 -5.07
C LYS A 10 -7.01 -0.54 -4.79
N ARG A 11 -7.34 0.61 -4.21
CA ARG A 11 -8.74 0.98 -3.95
C ARG A 11 -9.56 0.97 -5.23
N ASP A 12 -8.96 1.41 -6.33
CA ASP A 12 -9.65 1.51 -7.62
C ASP A 12 -9.62 0.22 -8.42
N GLY A 13 -9.17 -0.88 -7.81
CA GLY A 13 -9.20 -2.20 -8.44
C GLY A 13 -7.94 -2.62 -9.15
N GLY A 14 -6.87 -1.83 -9.06
CA GLY A 14 -5.61 -2.18 -9.69
C GLY A 14 -4.86 -3.26 -8.93
N LYS A 15 -3.90 -3.89 -9.62
CA LYS A 15 -3.03 -4.88 -8.99
C LYS A 15 -1.71 -4.24 -8.66
N LEU A 16 -1.19 -4.55 -7.47
CA LEU A 16 0.11 -4.04 -7.05
C LEU A 16 1.22 -4.83 -7.71
N THR A 17 2.25 -4.12 -8.14
CA THR A 17 3.44 -4.76 -8.70
C THR A 17 4.32 -5.24 -7.56
N LYS A 18 5.31 -6.10 -7.91
CA LYS A 18 6.29 -6.55 -6.93
C LYS A 18 7.02 -5.36 -6.30
N GLU A 19 7.39 -4.39 -7.13
CA GLU A 19 8.10 -3.20 -6.64
C GLU A 19 7.26 -2.41 -5.67
N GLU A 20 5.96 -2.30 -5.94
CA GLU A 20 5.05 -1.58 -5.04
C GLU A 20 4.91 -2.29 -3.71
N ILE A 21 4.80 -3.60 -3.73
CA ILE A 21 4.72 -4.39 -2.50
C ILE A 21 6.01 -4.25 -1.69
N GLU A 22 7.15 -4.33 -2.36
CA GLU A 22 8.44 -4.18 -1.69
C GLU A 22 8.60 -2.79 -1.10
N PHE A 23 8.16 -1.76 -1.82
CA PHE A 23 8.19 -0.40 -1.29
C PHE A 23 7.39 -0.29 0.00
N PHE A 24 6.19 -0.87 0.01
CA PHE A 24 5.34 -0.84 1.20
C PHE A 24 5.99 -1.59 2.37
N VAL A 25 6.40 -2.83 2.14
CA VAL A 25 6.94 -3.66 3.22
C VAL A 25 8.20 -3.04 3.80
N ASN A 26 9.14 -2.65 2.93
CA ASN A 26 10.40 -2.09 3.39
C ASN A 26 10.20 -0.74 4.08
N GLY A 27 9.33 0.09 3.54
CA GLY A 27 9.05 1.39 4.14
C GLY A 27 8.38 1.27 5.50
N TYR A 28 7.46 0.32 5.64
CA TYR A 28 6.78 0.12 6.91
C TYR A 28 7.76 -0.41 7.98
N VAL A 29 8.59 -1.37 7.61
CA VAL A 29 9.57 -1.93 8.55
C VAL A 29 10.56 -0.86 9.01
N ARG A 30 10.98 0.05 8.12
CA ARG A 30 11.89 1.13 8.48
C ARG A 30 11.22 2.25 9.27
N GLY A 31 9.89 2.25 9.38
CA GLY A 31 9.17 3.31 10.05
C GLY A 31 8.91 4.53 9.18
N ASP A 32 9.13 4.43 7.88
CA ASP A 32 8.90 5.54 6.96
C ASP A 32 7.43 5.69 6.57
N ILE A 33 6.64 4.63 6.76
CA ILE A 33 5.22 4.62 6.41
C ILE A 33 4.42 4.56 7.70
N PRO A 34 3.63 5.60 8.00
CA PRO A 34 2.85 5.61 9.24
C PRO A 34 1.74 4.55 9.23
N ASP A 35 1.32 4.17 10.42
CA ASP A 35 0.33 3.11 10.60
C ASP A 35 -0.98 3.39 9.88
N TYR A 36 -1.42 4.65 9.83
CA TYR A 36 -2.70 4.95 9.18
C TYR A 36 -2.65 4.69 7.68
N GLN A 37 -1.47 4.90 7.05
CA GLN A 37 -1.33 4.58 5.63
C GLN A 37 -1.26 3.08 5.40
N ALA A 38 -0.57 2.37 6.29
CA ALA A 38 -0.51 0.91 6.20
C ALA A 38 -1.91 0.31 6.37
N SER A 39 -2.69 0.82 7.32
CA SER A 39 -4.06 0.36 7.53
C SER A 39 -4.93 0.64 6.31
N ALA A 40 -4.78 1.82 5.71
CA ALA A 40 -5.55 2.17 4.51
C ALA A 40 -5.26 1.21 3.36
N LEU A 41 -3.99 0.86 3.15
CA LEU A 41 -3.63 -0.09 2.10
C LEU A 41 -4.19 -1.48 2.40
N LEU A 42 -4.06 -1.94 3.63
CA LEU A 42 -4.57 -3.26 4.00
C LEU A 42 -6.07 -3.35 3.83
N MET A 43 -6.79 -2.27 4.17
CA MET A 43 -8.25 -2.24 3.97
C MET A 43 -8.59 -2.25 2.48
N ALA A 44 -7.84 -1.53 1.66
CA ALA A 44 -8.07 -1.55 0.22
C ALA A 44 -7.86 -2.95 -0.35
N ILE A 45 -6.83 -3.65 0.11
CA ILE A 45 -6.57 -5.02 -0.29
C ILE A 45 -7.73 -5.93 0.14
N TYR A 46 -8.19 -5.77 1.37
CA TYR A 46 -9.27 -6.59 1.90
C TYR A 46 -10.54 -6.45 1.07
N PHE A 47 -10.91 -5.22 0.72
CA PHE A 47 -12.17 -4.99 0.01
C PHE A 47 -12.10 -5.28 -1.47
N ARG A 48 -10.92 -5.25 -2.08
CA ARG A 48 -10.77 -5.44 -3.52
C ARG A 48 -10.20 -6.78 -3.91
N ASN A 49 -9.80 -7.56 -2.96
CA ASN A 49 -9.12 -8.79 -3.29
C ASN A 49 -10.10 -9.99 -3.28
#